data_d72fb5ecfe8fa00763a7c5a0a6c9b5d2
#
_entry.id   d72fb5ecfe8fa00763a7c5a0a6c9b5d2
#
_cell.length_a   1.000
_cell.length_b   1.000
_cell.length_c   1.000
_cell.angle_alpha   90.00
_cell.angle_beta   90.00
_cell.angle_gamma   90.00
#
_symmetry.space_group_name_H-M   'P 1'
#
loop_
_entity.id
_entity.type
_entity.pdbx_description
1 polymer ?
#
loop_
_entity_poly.entity_id
_entity_poly.type
_entity_poly.pdbx_seq_one_letter_code
_entity_poly.pdbx_strand_id
1 'polypeptide(L)'
;MGSMIEYRSFQPVTPGITLIPESEIDTRSDAFWNTGFDHMRPWTQHSVLGWVRRQGPLWDVRLLDMVPGSPANVQNFVPPEYLPECFKNGTLDGIAKGQHASGITRLPLLYLHGGVWLDVGSILFRTFDDIFWRDLEDLASPFEMRVTLFQSRKYIGQCLTGFIGSRKGNPFIERWMRVWLELWKDGRTNCIGLHEHPLVKGLGLIVPPEESQQENPRKIDMGGAGAFDMRILTDYLALNMAYERVRLLKDERTGWNGPEYPRRHVHLLDSIDELWKSHEMLLQDEVFPLLSLPFLPEHIETNPRQKTAADYVGHVPANCAMAKHKNADADIKKGIWAEYLRWASIFCDQTRAKGKCLPSLKLGDEQDEIINAELLEPI
;
A
#
# COMPACT_ATOMS: atom_id res chain seq x y z
N MET A 1 41.56 -12.09 -9.39
CA MET A 1 40.77 -12.71 -10.46
C MET A 1 39.31 -12.45 -10.13
N GLY A 2 38.77 -11.37 -10.71
CA GLY A 2 37.36 -11.01 -10.50
C GLY A 2 36.53 -11.72 -11.54
N SER A 3 35.54 -12.48 -11.10
CA SER A 3 34.55 -13.05 -12.01
C SER A 3 33.68 -11.90 -12.52
N MET A 4 33.74 -11.64 -13.81
CA MET A 4 32.77 -10.81 -14.52
C MET A 4 31.41 -11.49 -14.39
N ILE A 5 30.47 -10.81 -13.74
CA ILE A 5 29.07 -11.22 -13.74
C ILE A 5 28.50 -10.86 -15.11
N GLU A 6 28.20 -11.85 -15.92
CA GLU A 6 27.52 -11.66 -17.19
C GLU A 6 26.08 -11.17 -16.94
N TYR A 7 25.82 -9.94 -17.36
CA TYR A 7 24.48 -9.38 -17.39
C TYR A 7 23.63 -10.07 -18.48
N ARG A 8 22.70 -10.90 -18.10
CA ARG A 8 21.68 -11.39 -19.04
C ARG A 8 20.74 -10.23 -19.37
N SER A 9 20.66 -9.90 -20.66
CA SER A 9 19.75 -8.89 -21.19
C SER A 9 18.30 -9.18 -20.78
N PHE A 10 17.62 -8.16 -20.28
CA PHE A 10 16.18 -8.20 -20.00
C PHE A 10 15.43 -8.44 -21.32
N GLN A 11 14.83 -9.60 -21.48
CA GLN A 11 13.81 -9.84 -22.49
C GLN A 11 12.45 -9.48 -21.85
N PRO A 12 11.60 -8.68 -22.51
CA PRO A 12 10.26 -8.44 -22.04
C PRO A 12 9.49 -9.76 -22.11
N VAL A 13 9.15 -10.30 -20.95
CA VAL A 13 8.21 -11.41 -20.82
C VAL A 13 6.83 -10.78 -20.74
N THR A 14 6.03 -10.97 -21.77
CA THR A 14 4.60 -10.68 -21.69
C THR A 14 4.01 -11.57 -20.60
N PRO A 15 3.42 -11.04 -19.52
CA PRO A 15 2.83 -11.87 -18.50
C PRO A 15 1.63 -12.61 -19.12
N GLY A 16 1.77 -13.90 -19.32
CA GLY A 16 0.61 -14.74 -19.53
C GLY A 16 -0.17 -14.79 -18.23
N ILE A 17 -1.34 -14.17 -18.17
CA ILE A 17 -2.27 -14.31 -17.05
C ILE A 17 -2.82 -15.74 -17.18
N THR A 18 -2.25 -16.66 -16.41
CA THR A 18 -2.81 -18.01 -16.30
C THR A 18 -3.81 -17.99 -15.15
N LEU A 19 -5.08 -18.19 -15.44
CA LEU A 19 -6.09 -18.44 -14.42
C LEU A 19 -5.79 -19.80 -13.81
N ILE A 20 -5.30 -19.82 -12.58
CA ILE A 20 -5.07 -21.05 -11.81
C ILE A 20 -6.36 -21.38 -11.06
N PRO A 21 -6.77 -22.69 -10.97
CA PRO A 21 -7.94 -23.09 -10.21
C PRO A 21 -7.83 -22.67 -8.73
N GLU A 22 -8.96 -22.29 -8.14
CA GLU A 22 -9.04 -21.88 -6.73
C GLU A 22 -8.47 -22.98 -5.81
N SER A 23 -7.36 -22.68 -5.14
CA SER A 23 -6.91 -23.40 -3.97
C SER A 23 -7.66 -22.87 -2.73
N GLU A 24 -7.89 -23.69 -1.72
CA GLU A 24 -8.56 -23.27 -0.47
C GLU A 24 -7.77 -22.21 0.31
N ILE A 25 -6.46 -22.08 0.01
CA ILE A 25 -5.57 -21.04 0.55
C ILE A 25 -5.07 -20.20 -0.63
N ASP A 26 -5.45 -18.95 -0.63
CA ASP A 26 -5.24 -18.05 -1.77
C ASP A 26 -3.87 -17.37 -1.71
N THR A 27 -2.88 -17.88 -2.45
CA THR A 27 -1.55 -17.27 -2.61
C THR A 27 -1.56 -16.18 -3.68
N ARG A 28 -2.48 -15.26 -3.59
CA ARG A 28 -2.75 -14.23 -4.58
C ARG A 28 -2.26 -12.86 -4.13
N SER A 29 -1.68 -12.10 -5.05
CA SER A 29 -1.35 -10.70 -4.85
C SER A 29 -2.01 -9.84 -5.90
N ASP A 30 -2.80 -8.87 -5.46
CA ASP A 30 -3.53 -7.95 -6.32
C ASP A 30 -2.93 -6.55 -6.27
N ALA A 31 -2.93 -5.89 -7.42
CA ALA A 31 -2.65 -4.48 -7.61
C ALA A 31 -3.62 -3.89 -8.63
N PHE A 32 -3.62 -2.57 -8.76
CA PHE A 32 -4.56 -1.89 -9.63
C PHE A 32 -3.92 -0.72 -10.37
N TRP A 33 -4.27 -0.60 -11.66
CA TRP A 33 -3.98 0.56 -12.48
C TRP A 33 -5.15 0.81 -13.44
N ASN A 34 -5.88 1.89 -13.24
CA ASN A 34 -7.18 2.14 -13.90
C ASN A 34 -7.18 2.04 -15.43
N THR A 35 -6.06 2.33 -16.09
CA THR A 35 -5.91 2.31 -17.56
C THR A 35 -5.17 1.07 -18.09
N GLY A 36 -4.89 0.08 -17.23
CA GLY A 36 -4.21 -1.15 -17.60
C GLY A 36 -2.69 -1.04 -17.68
N PHE A 37 -2.03 -2.19 -17.77
CA PHE A 37 -0.57 -2.33 -17.71
C PHE A 37 0.15 -1.47 -18.75
N ASP A 38 -0.30 -1.47 -20.00
CA ASP A 38 0.38 -0.79 -21.10
C ASP A 38 0.40 0.74 -20.95
N HIS A 39 -0.51 1.28 -20.15
CA HIS A 39 -0.62 2.71 -19.85
C HIS A 39 -0.01 3.11 -18.51
N MET A 40 0.61 2.16 -17.81
CA MET A 40 1.37 2.47 -16.61
C MET A 40 2.65 3.24 -16.95
N ARG A 41 3.11 4.02 -15.97
CA ARG A 41 4.46 4.58 -16.06
C ARG A 41 5.49 3.44 -16.04
N PRO A 42 6.55 3.50 -16.86
CA PRO A 42 7.52 2.40 -16.96
C PRO A 42 8.09 1.96 -15.62
N TRP A 43 8.39 2.88 -14.71
CA TRP A 43 8.85 2.55 -13.38
C TRP A 43 7.87 1.65 -12.62
N THR A 44 6.56 1.94 -12.69
CA THR A 44 5.54 1.11 -12.03
C THR A 44 5.34 -0.23 -12.73
N GLN A 45 5.46 -0.28 -14.07
CA GLN A 45 5.50 -1.55 -14.81
C GLN A 45 6.66 -2.44 -14.32
N HIS A 46 7.85 -1.86 -14.19
CA HIS A 46 9.04 -2.58 -13.70
C HIS A 46 8.86 -3.08 -12.26
N SER A 47 8.11 -2.35 -11.42
CA SER A 47 7.78 -2.83 -10.07
C SER A 47 6.94 -4.10 -10.12
N VAL A 48 5.84 -4.11 -10.88
CA VAL A 48 4.97 -5.28 -11.02
C VAL A 48 5.72 -6.48 -11.61
N LEU A 49 6.53 -6.28 -12.66
CA LEU A 49 7.38 -7.33 -13.22
C LEU A 49 8.42 -7.85 -12.21
N GLY A 50 8.96 -6.96 -11.38
CA GLY A 50 9.84 -7.32 -10.28
C GLY A 50 9.15 -8.22 -9.25
N TRP A 51 7.87 -7.94 -8.93
CA TRP A 51 7.11 -8.78 -8.00
C TRP A 51 6.90 -10.19 -8.55
N VAL A 52 6.48 -10.33 -9.82
CA VAL A 52 6.31 -11.64 -10.47
C VAL A 52 7.58 -12.47 -10.38
N ARG A 53 8.74 -11.84 -10.59
CA ARG A 53 10.04 -12.52 -10.49
C ARG A 53 10.43 -12.85 -9.05
N ARG A 54 10.16 -11.93 -8.11
CA ARG A 54 10.52 -12.12 -6.70
C ARG A 54 9.65 -13.17 -6.03
N GLN A 55 8.35 -13.17 -6.30
CA GLN A 55 7.42 -14.13 -5.70
C GLN A 55 7.52 -15.52 -6.34
N GLY A 56 8.01 -15.62 -7.59
CA GLY A 56 8.12 -16.87 -8.29
C GLY A 56 6.77 -17.53 -8.61
N PRO A 57 6.74 -18.84 -8.89
CA PRO A 57 5.54 -19.54 -9.33
C PRO A 57 4.53 -19.83 -8.21
N LEU A 58 4.85 -19.53 -6.95
CA LEU A 58 3.98 -19.81 -5.81
C LEU A 58 2.89 -18.73 -5.60
N TRP A 59 3.02 -17.60 -6.30
CA TRP A 59 2.11 -16.47 -6.17
C TRP A 59 1.52 -16.07 -7.51
N ASP A 60 0.20 -15.96 -7.58
CA ASP A 60 -0.52 -15.34 -8.69
C ASP A 60 -0.54 -13.82 -8.51
N VAL A 61 0.33 -13.11 -9.25
CA VAL A 61 0.42 -11.64 -9.20
C VAL A 61 -0.48 -11.05 -10.27
N ARG A 62 -1.58 -10.41 -9.88
CA ARG A 62 -2.54 -9.82 -10.78
C ARG A 62 -2.49 -8.30 -10.74
N LEU A 63 -2.42 -7.69 -11.91
CA LEU A 63 -2.67 -6.26 -12.08
C LEU A 63 -4.05 -6.06 -12.70
N LEU A 64 -4.97 -5.52 -11.92
CA LEU A 64 -6.34 -5.28 -12.33
C LEU A 64 -6.52 -3.86 -12.88
N ASP A 65 -7.56 -3.67 -13.70
CA ASP A 65 -7.84 -2.40 -14.37
C ASP A 65 -9.35 -2.07 -14.42
N MET A 66 -9.69 -0.95 -15.09
CA MET A 66 -11.05 -0.54 -15.42
C MET A 66 -11.29 -0.50 -16.95
N VAL A 67 -10.43 -1.12 -17.74
CA VAL A 67 -10.53 -1.06 -19.21
C VAL A 67 -11.70 -1.92 -19.67
N PRO A 68 -12.65 -1.37 -20.42
CA PRO A 68 -13.79 -2.15 -20.92
C PRO A 68 -13.32 -3.32 -21.79
N GLY A 69 -13.81 -4.51 -21.48
CA GLY A 69 -13.45 -5.74 -22.22
C GLY A 69 -12.09 -6.32 -21.88
N SER A 70 -11.32 -5.71 -20.98
CA SER A 70 -10.09 -6.29 -20.47
C SER A 70 -10.36 -7.55 -19.65
N PRO A 71 -9.57 -8.63 -19.83
CA PRO A 71 -9.66 -9.79 -18.95
C PRO A 71 -9.26 -9.47 -17.51
N ALA A 72 -8.46 -8.40 -17.30
CA ALA A 72 -8.04 -7.92 -16.02
C ALA A 72 -9.01 -6.87 -15.42
N ASN A 73 -10.15 -6.60 -16.07
CA ASN A 73 -11.12 -5.66 -15.54
C ASN A 73 -11.64 -6.15 -14.18
N VAL A 74 -11.56 -5.28 -13.17
CA VAL A 74 -11.94 -5.59 -11.79
C VAL A 74 -13.36 -6.13 -11.66
N GLN A 75 -14.26 -5.71 -12.55
CA GLN A 75 -15.66 -6.19 -12.56
C GLN A 75 -15.80 -7.68 -12.94
N ASN A 76 -14.75 -8.31 -13.44
CA ASN A 76 -14.72 -9.77 -13.65
C ASN A 76 -14.42 -10.53 -12.34
N PHE A 77 -13.90 -9.85 -11.32
CA PHE A 77 -13.46 -10.45 -10.05
C PHE A 77 -14.27 -9.99 -8.84
N VAL A 78 -14.93 -8.83 -8.96
CA VAL A 78 -15.71 -8.22 -7.87
C VAL A 78 -17.16 -8.05 -8.32
N PRO A 79 -18.11 -8.72 -7.65
CA PRO A 79 -19.54 -8.56 -7.93
C PRO A 79 -20.01 -7.10 -7.78
N PRO A 80 -21.01 -6.68 -8.57
CA PRO A 80 -21.45 -5.28 -8.63
C PRO A 80 -21.91 -4.69 -7.28
N GLU A 81 -22.42 -5.53 -6.38
CA GLU A 81 -22.86 -5.12 -5.05
C GLU A 81 -21.73 -4.64 -4.14
N TYR A 82 -20.49 -5.01 -4.44
CA TYR A 82 -19.28 -4.56 -3.72
C TYR A 82 -18.59 -3.35 -4.38
N LEU A 83 -19.20 -2.77 -5.41
CA LEU A 83 -18.66 -1.60 -6.13
C LEU A 83 -19.67 -0.46 -6.10
N PRO A 84 -19.27 0.79 -5.76
CA PRO A 84 -20.16 1.95 -5.81
C PRO A 84 -20.54 2.31 -7.25
N GLU A 85 -21.67 3.00 -7.42
CA GLU A 85 -22.21 3.38 -8.74
C GLU A 85 -21.21 4.19 -9.57
N CYS A 86 -20.49 5.14 -8.94
CA CYS A 86 -19.49 5.95 -9.64
C CYS A 86 -18.36 5.11 -10.25
N PHE A 87 -17.99 4.01 -9.59
CA PHE A 87 -16.98 3.10 -10.12
C PHE A 87 -17.56 2.28 -11.29
N LYS A 88 -18.72 1.66 -11.11
CA LYS A 88 -19.38 0.84 -12.14
C LYS A 88 -19.65 1.62 -13.43
N ASN A 89 -20.07 2.88 -13.29
CA ASN A 89 -20.44 3.75 -14.40
C ASN A 89 -19.27 4.55 -14.97
N GLY A 90 -18.05 4.40 -14.41
CA GLY A 90 -16.85 5.14 -14.84
C GLY A 90 -16.94 6.66 -14.61
N THR A 91 -17.80 7.10 -13.69
CA THR A 91 -18.03 8.52 -13.38
C THR A 91 -17.19 9.05 -12.23
N LEU A 92 -16.25 8.24 -11.73
CA LEU A 92 -15.30 8.67 -10.71
C LEU A 92 -14.49 9.87 -11.21
N ASP A 93 -14.42 10.94 -10.44
CA ASP A 93 -13.72 12.17 -10.81
C ASP A 93 -12.80 12.69 -9.69
N GLY A 94 -12.29 13.91 -9.85
CA GLY A 94 -11.41 14.58 -8.90
C GLY A 94 -9.93 14.24 -9.05
N ILE A 95 -9.12 14.95 -8.25
CA ILE A 95 -7.64 14.94 -8.35
C ILE A 95 -7.06 13.54 -8.13
N ALA A 96 -7.63 12.77 -7.21
CA ALA A 96 -7.14 11.46 -6.78
C ALA A 96 -7.98 10.29 -7.29
N LYS A 97 -8.70 10.46 -8.42
CA LYS A 97 -9.63 9.44 -8.93
C LYS A 97 -9.00 8.05 -9.10
N GLY A 98 -7.75 7.97 -9.57
CA GLY A 98 -7.05 6.69 -9.73
C GLY A 98 -6.73 6.02 -8.40
N GLN A 99 -6.32 6.79 -7.40
CA GLN A 99 -6.04 6.30 -6.05
C GLN A 99 -7.33 5.86 -5.35
N HIS A 100 -8.42 6.62 -5.53
CA HIS A 100 -9.73 6.22 -4.97
C HIS A 100 -10.32 5.01 -5.68
N ALA A 101 -10.16 4.89 -7.01
CA ALA A 101 -10.51 3.67 -7.74
C ALA A 101 -9.75 2.46 -7.17
N SER A 102 -8.44 2.61 -6.92
CA SER A 102 -7.61 1.61 -6.24
C SER A 102 -8.15 1.30 -4.83
N GLY A 103 -8.51 2.33 -4.05
CA GLY A 103 -9.10 2.17 -2.71
C GLY A 103 -10.43 1.42 -2.72
N ILE A 104 -11.27 1.66 -3.73
CA ILE A 104 -12.57 1.00 -3.90
C ILE A 104 -12.40 -0.50 -4.18
N THR A 105 -11.37 -0.88 -4.94
CA THR A 105 -11.19 -2.28 -5.37
C THR A 105 -10.48 -3.15 -4.35
N ARG A 106 -9.56 -2.59 -3.55
CA ARG A 106 -8.69 -3.38 -2.66
C ARG A 106 -9.44 -4.16 -1.59
N LEU A 107 -10.44 -3.56 -0.94
CA LEU A 107 -11.14 -4.23 0.15
C LEU A 107 -12.07 -5.35 -0.32
N PRO A 108 -12.87 -5.17 -1.38
CA PRO A 108 -13.63 -6.27 -1.98
C PRO A 108 -12.77 -7.44 -2.43
N LEU A 109 -11.62 -7.17 -3.06
CA LEU A 109 -10.69 -8.23 -3.49
C LEU A 109 -10.15 -9.01 -2.30
N LEU A 110 -9.67 -8.32 -1.26
CA LEU A 110 -9.17 -8.94 -0.04
C LEU A 110 -10.27 -9.73 0.70
N TYR A 111 -11.50 -9.23 0.72
CA TYR A 111 -12.61 -9.93 1.36
C TYR A 111 -13.01 -11.20 0.59
N LEU A 112 -13.22 -11.06 -0.71
CA LEU A 112 -13.75 -12.14 -1.56
C LEU A 112 -12.71 -13.23 -1.84
N HIS A 113 -11.45 -12.83 -1.94
CA HIS A 113 -10.40 -13.73 -2.41
C HIS A 113 -9.28 -13.95 -1.38
N GLY A 114 -9.11 -13.07 -0.41
CA GLY A 114 -7.92 -13.09 0.46
C GLY A 114 -6.68 -12.63 -0.28
N GLY A 115 -5.51 -13.02 0.25
CA GLY A 115 -4.22 -12.72 -0.38
C GLY A 115 -3.63 -11.37 0.03
N VAL A 116 -2.89 -10.75 -0.86
CA VAL A 116 -2.11 -9.54 -0.60
C VAL A 116 -2.48 -8.44 -1.58
N TRP A 117 -2.82 -7.27 -1.06
CA TRP A 117 -2.85 -6.03 -1.83
C TRP A 117 -1.51 -5.30 -1.72
N LEU A 118 -0.97 -4.86 -2.86
CA LEU A 118 0.25 -4.06 -2.90
C LEU A 118 0.12 -2.92 -3.91
N ASP A 119 0.37 -1.68 -3.48
CA ASP A 119 0.39 -0.53 -4.37
C ASP A 119 1.57 -0.60 -5.35
N VAL A 120 1.31 -0.30 -6.63
CA VAL A 120 2.26 -0.47 -7.75
C VAL A 120 3.56 0.36 -7.65
N GLY A 121 3.62 1.33 -6.74
CA GLY A 121 4.85 2.06 -6.43
C GLY A 121 5.87 1.28 -5.60
N SER A 122 5.51 0.10 -5.14
CA SER A 122 6.34 -0.69 -4.22
C SER A 122 7.42 -1.50 -4.95
N ILE A 123 8.58 -1.64 -4.33
CA ILE A 123 9.67 -2.50 -4.79
C ILE A 123 9.92 -3.57 -3.73
N LEU A 124 9.79 -4.84 -4.09
CA LEU A 124 9.94 -5.95 -3.16
C LEU A 124 11.37 -6.48 -3.16
N PHE A 125 11.95 -6.60 -1.97
CA PHE A 125 13.24 -7.28 -1.73
C PHE A 125 13.11 -8.60 -0.99
N ARG A 126 11.90 -8.91 -0.52
CA ARG A 126 11.55 -10.15 0.18
C ARG A 126 10.27 -10.70 -0.39
N THR A 127 10.07 -12.01 -0.27
CA THR A 127 8.78 -12.64 -0.60
C THR A 127 7.72 -12.27 0.44
N PHE A 128 6.45 -12.37 0.09
CA PHE A 128 5.37 -12.20 1.06
C PHE A 128 5.43 -13.28 2.15
N ASP A 129 5.86 -14.48 1.78
CA ASP A 129 6.06 -15.59 2.73
C ASP A 129 7.09 -15.24 3.80
N ASP A 130 8.19 -14.56 3.41
CA ASP A 130 9.24 -14.15 4.35
C ASP A 130 8.85 -12.94 5.20
N ILE A 131 7.91 -12.12 4.72
CA ILE A 131 7.46 -10.94 5.47
C ILE A 131 6.40 -11.33 6.51
N PHE A 132 5.36 -12.08 6.10
CA PHE A 132 4.21 -12.35 6.99
C PHE A 132 3.27 -13.47 6.53
N TRP A 133 3.27 -13.89 5.24
CA TRP A 133 2.19 -14.72 4.72
C TRP A 133 2.13 -16.11 5.38
N ARG A 134 3.27 -16.68 5.71
CA ARG A 134 3.31 -17.96 6.43
C ARG A 134 2.52 -17.94 7.74
N ASP A 135 2.53 -16.79 8.43
CA ASP A 135 1.75 -16.64 9.67
C ASP A 135 0.24 -16.54 9.39
N LEU A 136 -0.16 -16.00 8.23
CA LEU A 136 -1.56 -15.92 7.81
C LEU A 136 -2.06 -17.25 7.21
N GLU A 137 -1.20 -17.97 6.52
CA GLU A 137 -1.51 -19.27 5.93
C GLU A 137 -1.69 -20.36 6.97
N ASP A 138 -0.93 -20.33 8.05
CA ASP A 138 -1.04 -21.26 9.16
C ASP A 138 -2.35 -21.05 9.93
N LEU A 139 -3.30 -21.98 9.75
CA LEU A 139 -4.60 -21.93 10.43
C LEU A 139 -4.51 -22.06 11.96
N ALA A 140 -3.40 -22.54 12.50
CA ALA A 140 -3.13 -22.55 13.93
C ALA A 140 -2.65 -21.17 14.45
N SER A 141 -2.21 -20.30 13.57
CA SER A 141 -1.83 -18.93 13.91
C SER A 141 -3.07 -18.10 14.25
N PRO A 142 -2.99 -17.23 15.27
CA PRO A 142 -4.08 -16.32 15.58
C PRO A 142 -4.27 -15.22 14.53
N PHE A 143 -3.28 -15.02 13.65
CA PHE A 143 -3.30 -13.93 12.68
C PHE A 143 -4.18 -14.25 11.47
N GLU A 144 -5.09 -13.36 11.16
CA GLU A 144 -6.02 -13.44 10.03
C GLU A 144 -5.84 -12.31 9.02
N MET A 145 -5.15 -11.27 9.44
CA MET A 145 -4.90 -10.07 8.64
C MET A 145 -3.53 -9.48 8.98
N ARG A 146 -2.97 -8.74 8.02
CA ARG A 146 -1.73 -8.00 8.19
C ARG A 146 -1.91 -6.56 7.70
N VAL A 147 -1.44 -5.60 8.48
CA VAL A 147 -1.34 -4.18 8.10
C VAL A 147 -0.02 -3.58 8.55
N THR A 148 0.35 -2.46 7.93
CA THR A 148 1.43 -1.60 8.40
C THR A 148 0.86 -0.37 9.08
N LEU A 149 1.44 0.01 10.21
CA LEU A 149 0.99 1.14 11.01
C LEU A 149 2.14 2.11 11.30
N PHE A 150 1.81 3.40 11.38
CA PHE A 150 2.70 4.42 11.91
C PHE A 150 2.57 4.49 13.43
N GLN A 151 3.57 4.01 14.16
CA GLN A 151 3.55 4.01 15.64
C GLN A 151 3.54 5.41 16.26
N SER A 152 4.12 6.39 15.57
CA SER A 152 4.21 7.78 16.04
C SER A 152 2.89 8.55 15.95
N ARG A 153 1.90 8.04 15.23
CA ARG A 153 0.59 8.68 15.10
C ARG A 153 -0.35 8.14 16.16
N LYS A 154 -0.75 9.00 17.10
CA LYS A 154 -1.55 8.58 18.26
C LYS A 154 -2.96 8.12 17.93
N TYR A 155 -3.61 8.62 16.85
CA TYR A 155 -5.05 8.38 16.65
C TYR A 155 -5.43 7.98 15.22
N ILE A 156 -5.51 8.92 14.28
CA ILE A 156 -6.14 8.72 12.97
C ILE A 156 -5.09 8.71 11.86
N GLY A 157 -5.27 7.84 10.86
CA GLY A 157 -4.34 7.73 9.74
C GLY A 157 -3.10 6.91 10.05
N GLN A 158 -3.16 6.05 11.06
CA GLN A 158 -2.04 5.15 11.40
C GLN A 158 -1.83 4.06 10.34
N CYS A 159 -2.91 3.53 9.78
CA CYS A 159 -2.84 2.45 8.80
C CYS A 159 -2.31 2.96 7.46
N LEU A 160 -1.27 2.31 6.95
CA LEU A 160 -0.82 2.51 5.58
C LEU A 160 -1.50 1.48 4.68
N THR A 161 -2.45 1.93 3.87
CA THR A 161 -3.33 1.06 3.08
C THR A 161 -2.68 0.47 1.82
N GLY A 162 -1.47 0.88 1.49
CA GLY A 162 -0.75 0.44 0.28
C GLY A 162 -0.18 -0.99 0.35
N PHE A 163 -0.21 -1.64 1.52
CA PHE A 163 0.26 -3.00 1.70
C PHE A 163 -0.56 -3.72 2.78
N ILE A 164 -1.49 -4.55 2.37
CA ILE A 164 -2.43 -5.27 3.25
C ILE A 164 -2.43 -6.74 2.87
N GLY A 165 -2.35 -7.63 3.85
CA GLY A 165 -2.59 -9.06 3.68
C GLY A 165 -3.84 -9.50 4.45
N SER A 166 -4.59 -10.45 3.93
CA SER A 166 -5.80 -10.94 4.61
C SER A 166 -6.16 -12.35 4.20
N ARG A 167 -6.68 -13.14 5.14
CA ARG A 167 -7.42 -14.35 4.81
C ARG A 167 -8.75 -13.96 4.14
N LYS A 168 -9.24 -14.81 3.26
CA LYS A 168 -10.57 -14.68 2.63
C LYS A 168 -11.67 -14.63 3.69
N GLY A 169 -12.66 -13.76 3.50
CA GLY A 169 -13.80 -13.61 4.41
C GLY A 169 -13.48 -12.96 5.76
N ASN A 170 -12.34 -12.27 5.86
CA ASN A 170 -11.93 -11.65 7.11
C ASN A 170 -12.96 -10.63 7.64
N PRO A 171 -13.41 -10.73 8.91
CA PRO A 171 -14.49 -9.91 9.44
C PRO A 171 -14.12 -8.44 9.65
N PHE A 172 -12.83 -8.10 9.78
CA PHE A 172 -12.38 -6.72 9.81
C PHE A 172 -12.43 -6.08 8.41
N ILE A 173 -11.93 -6.80 7.40
CA ILE A 173 -11.98 -6.36 6.01
C ILE A 173 -13.44 -6.17 5.56
N GLU A 174 -14.35 -7.07 5.93
CA GLU A 174 -15.79 -6.94 5.64
C GLU A 174 -16.37 -5.63 6.18
N ARG A 175 -16.13 -5.33 7.45
CA ARG A 175 -16.62 -4.10 8.10
C ARG A 175 -15.98 -2.85 7.50
N TRP A 176 -14.69 -2.90 7.26
CA TRP A 176 -13.96 -1.81 6.62
C TRP A 176 -14.50 -1.51 5.22
N MET A 177 -14.71 -2.56 4.43
CA MET A 177 -15.33 -2.46 3.10
C MET A 177 -16.74 -1.87 3.16
N ARG A 178 -17.59 -2.32 4.10
CA ARG A 178 -18.95 -1.79 4.26
C ARG A 178 -18.95 -0.30 4.58
N VAL A 179 -18.11 0.15 5.53
CA VAL A 179 -17.94 1.57 5.82
C VAL A 179 -17.49 2.32 4.57
N TRP A 180 -16.47 1.79 3.90
CA TRP A 180 -15.93 2.42 2.70
C TRP A 180 -16.96 2.56 1.58
N LEU A 181 -17.74 1.52 1.31
CA LEU A 181 -18.80 1.57 0.31
C LEU A 181 -19.91 2.57 0.68
N GLU A 182 -20.25 2.67 1.96
CA GLU A 182 -21.24 3.64 2.44
C GLU A 182 -20.81 5.08 2.18
N LEU A 183 -19.51 5.40 2.35
CA LEU A 183 -18.98 6.73 2.06
C LEU A 183 -19.13 7.13 0.58
N TRP A 184 -19.29 6.18 -0.33
CA TRP A 184 -19.41 6.40 -1.78
C TRP A 184 -20.85 6.30 -2.30
N LYS A 185 -21.84 6.28 -1.43
CA LYS A 185 -23.26 6.28 -1.82
C LYS A 185 -23.76 7.66 -2.31
N ASP A 186 -25.04 7.74 -2.61
CA ASP A 186 -25.80 8.96 -2.91
C ASP A 186 -25.28 9.76 -4.12
N GLY A 187 -24.82 9.04 -5.16
CA GLY A 187 -24.36 9.66 -6.39
C GLY A 187 -22.98 10.34 -6.28
N ARG A 188 -22.25 10.09 -5.21
CA ARG A 188 -20.91 10.64 -5.00
C ARG A 188 -19.93 10.14 -6.07
N THR A 189 -19.16 11.06 -6.66
CA THR A 189 -18.18 10.79 -7.73
C THR A 189 -16.74 11.09 -7.32
N ASN A 190 -16.54 11.84 -6.20
CA ASN A 190 -15.22 12.21 -5.68
C ASN A 190 -15.16 12.20 -4.16
N CYS A 191 -13.96 12.42 -3.62
CA CYS A 191 -13.72 12.34 -2.18
C CYS A 191 -14.06 13.62 -1.41
N ILE A 192 -14.35 14.73 -2.07
CA ILE A 192 -14.52 16.03 -1.40
C ILE A 192 -15.66 15.96 -0.37
N GLY A 193 -15.36 16.35 0.87
CA GLY A 193 -16.31 16.35 1.97
C GLY A 193 -16.56 14.99 2.61
N LEU A 194 -15.77 13.94 2.28
CA LEU A 194 -15.90 12.64 2.95
C LEU A 194 -15.65 12.72 4.46
N HIS A 195 -14.78 13.62 4.92
CA HIS A 195 -14.52 13.82 6.35
C HIS A 195 -15.77 14.28 7.14
N GLU A 196 -16.75 14.89 6.47
CA GLU A 196 -18.02 15.33 7.08
C GLU A 196 -19.09 14.21 7.09
N HIS A 197 -18.82 13.07 6.46
CA HIS A 197 -19.80 11.98 6.41
C HIS A 197 -20.12 11.48 7.85
N PRO A 198 -21.41 11.24 8.20
CA PRO A 198 -21.82 10.84 9.56
C PRO A 198 -21.00 9.68 10.13
N LEU A 199 -20.64 8.71 9.31
CA LEU A 199 -19.87 7.54 9.74
C LEU A 199 -18.44 7.87 10.21
N VAL A 200 -17.84 8.98 9.80
CA VAL A 200 -16.43 9.28 10.07
C VAL A 200 -16.17 10.66 10.69
N LYS A 201 -17.11 11.60 10.61
CA LYS A 201 -16.92 12.97 11.14
C LYS A 201 -16.54 13.02 12.62
N GLY A 202 -17.03 12.07 13.41
CA GLY A 202 -16.72 11.96 14.84
C GLY A 202 -15.27 11.58 15.15
N LEU A 203 -14.51 11.13 14.14
CA LEU A 203 -13.09 10.80 14.29
C LEU A 203 -12.19 12.05 14.23
N GLY A 204 -12.70 13.20 13.79
CA GLY A 204 -11.91 14.41 13.54
C GLY A 204 -11.07 14.33 12.26
N LEU A 205 -10.17 15.31 12.11
CA LEU A 205 -9.27 15.37 10.94
C LEU A 205 -7.98 14.61 11.20
N ILE A 206 -7.38 14.09 10.12
CA ILE A 206 -6.03 13.52 10.17
C ILE A 206 -5.05 14.65 10.46
N VAL A 207 -4.30 14.52 11.55
CA VAL A 207 -3.28 15.50 11.95
C VAL A 207 -1.90 14.91 11.71
N PRO A 208 -0.99 15.64 11.04
CA PRO A 208 0.40 15.21 10.92
C PRO A 208 1.04 15.07 12.31
N PRO A 209 2.06 14.21 12.47
CA PRO A 209 2.84 14.17 13.72
C PRO A 209 3.38 15.55 14.10
N GLU A 210 3.42 15.87 15.37
CA GLU A 210 3.89 17.19 15.87
C GLU A 210 5.32 17.53 15.39
N GLU A 211 6.16 16.53 15.20
CA GLU A 211 7.51 16.66 14.64
C GLU A 211 7.51 17.19 13.20
N SER A 212 6.43 16.98 12.44
CA SER A 212 6.29 17.51 11.08
C SER A 212 5.78 18.97 11.05
N GLN A 213 5.37 19.51 12.19
CA GLN A 213 4.89 20.90 12.32
C GLN A 213 6.04 21.87 12.64
N GLN A 214 7.21 21.37 13.07
CA GLN A 214 8.38 22.19 13.38
C GLN A 214 9.31 22.28 12.16
N GLU A 215 9.51 23.49 11.67
CA GLU A 215 10.56 24.02 10.78
C GLU A 215 10.53 23.71 9.28
N ASN A 216 9.84 22.71 8.79
CA ASN A 216 9.62 22.59 7.36
C ASN A 216 8.38 21.71 7.14
N PRO A 217 7.17 22.26 6.90
CA PRO A 217 6.06 21.44 6.45
C PRO A 217 6.51 20.83 5.13
N ARG A 218 7.00 19.57 5.18
CA ARG A 218 7.33 18.81 3.97
C ARG A 218 6.08 18.89 3.12
N LYS A 219 6.16 19.67 2.05
CA LYS A 219 5.06 19.85 1.12
C LYS A 219 4.74 18.47 0.59
N ILE A 220 3.70 17.87 1.14
CA ILE A 220 3.09 16.72 0.49
C ILE A 220 2.54 17.32 -0.79
N ASP A 221 3.26 17.16 -1.89
CA ASP A 221 2.90 17.71 -3.18
C ASP A 221 1.69 16.95 -3.72
N MET A 222 0.52 17.46 -3.37
CA MET A 222 -0.77 17.03 -3.91
C MET A 222 -1.11 17.80 -5.20
N GLY A 223 -0.11 18.38 -5.88
CA GLY A 223 -0.33 19.06 -7.16
C GLY A 223 -0.38 20.58 -7.09
N GLY A 224 0.50 21.21 -6.30
CA GLY A 224 0.82 22.64 -6.44
C GLY A 224 -0.13 23.62 -5.75
N ALA A 225 -0.96 23.19 -4.84
CA ALA A 225 -1.79 24.10 -4.02
C ALA A 225 -1.00 24.61 -2.81
N GLY A 226 -1.06 25.92 -2.58
CA GLY A 226 -0.52 26.57 -1.38
C GLY A 226 -1.02 25.94 -0.08
N ALA A 227 -0.82 26.57 1.06
CA ALA A 227 -1.06 26.07 2.41
C ALA A 227 -1.96 24.82 2.49
N PHE A 228 -1.40 23.71 2.97
CA PHE A 228 -2.00 22.40 2.98
C PHE A 228 -3.29 22.38 3.82
N ASP A 229 -4.44 22.18 3.20
CA ASP A 229 -5.73 22.04 3.90
C ASP A 229 -5.88 20.60 4.42
N MET A 230 -5.90 20.45 5.74
CA MET A 230 -6.03 19.14 6.40
C MET A 230 -7.35 18.43 6.07
N ARG A 231 -8.39 19.17 5.68
CA ARG A 231 -9.66 18.59 5.22
C ARG A 231 -9.46 17.84 3.91
N ILE A 232 -8.71 18.42 2.97
CA ILE A 232 -8.39 17.79 1.67
C ILE A 232 -7.56 16.52 1.91
N LEU A 233 -6.59 16.57 2.83
CA LEU A 233 -5.82 15.37 3.19
C LEU A 233 -6.71 14.29 3.80
N THR A 234 -7.58 14.68 4.71
CA THR A 234 -8.50 13.75 5.37
C THR A 234 -9.45 13.12 4.36
N ASP A 235 -9.99 13.91 3.43
CA ASP A 235 -10.82 13.40 2.33
C ASP A 235 -10.05 12.42 1.43
N TYR A 236 -8.81 12.75 1.10
CA TYR A 236 -7.94 11.86 0.33
C TYR A 236 -7.66 10.55 1.07
N LEU A 237 -7.47 10.62 2.39
CA LEU A 237 -7.21 9.47 3.26
C LEU A 237 -8.50 8.89 3.91
N ALA A 238 -9.67 9.12 3.31
CA ALA A 238 -10.94 8.66 3.88
C ALA A 238 -11.02 7.13 4.02
N LEU A 239 -10.28 6.37 3.21
CA LEU A 239 -10.13 4.93 3.40
C LEU A 239 -9.49 4.60 4.77
N ASN A 240 -8.53 5.41 5.21
CA ASN A 240 -7.91 5.28 6.54
C ASN A 240 -8.90 5.66 7.64
N MET A 241 -9.78 6.65 7.40
CA MET A 241 -10.86 7.00 8.34
C MET A 241 -11.82 5.82 8.53
N ALA A 242 -12.19 5.14 7.43
CA ALA A 242 -13.02 3.95 7.49
C ALA A 242 -12.34 2.81 8.29
N TYR A 243 -11.02 2.63 8.16
CA TYR A 243 -10.24 1.70 8.99
C TYR A 243 -10.33 2.06 10.47
N GLU A 244 -10.07 3.33 10.81
CA GLU A 244 -10.06 3.79 12.20
C GLU A 244 -11.43 3.64 12.85
N ARG A 245 -12.51 3.92 12.10
CA ARG A 245 -13.86 3.65 12.59
C ARG A 245 -14.05 2.20 13.01
N VAL A 246 -13.65 1.26 12.17
CA VAL A 246 -13.80 -0.18 12.45
C VAL A 246 -12.92 -0.60 13.64
N ARG A 247 -11.71 -0.07 13.71
CA ARG A 247 -10.73 -0.33 14.77
C ARG A 247 -11.17 0.21 16.13
N LEU A 248 -11.82 1.37 16.17
CA LEU A 248 -12.22 2.03 17.41
C LEU A 248 -13.64 1.65 17.86
N LEU A 249 -14.48 1.13 16.95
CA LEU A 249 -15.86 0.82 17.25
C LEU A 249 -15.99 -0.42 18.10
N LYS A 250 -16.72 -0.29 19.20
CA LYS A 250 -17.25 -1.39 19.99
C LYS A 250 -18.77 -1.44 19.79
N ASP A 251 -19.27 -2.47 19.14
CA ASP A 251 -20.70 -2.63 18.84
C ASP A 251 -21.24 -3.89 19.51
N GLU A 252 -21.95 -3.70 20.62
CA GLU A 252 -22.52 -4.80 21.40
C GLU A 252 -23.61 -5.57 20.64
N ARG A 253 -24.32 -4.91 19.70
CA ARG A 253 -25.39 -5.55 18.92
C ARG A 253 -24.88 -6.63 18.00
N THR A 254 -23.68 -6.43 17.44
CA THR A 254 -23.02 -7.39 16.55
C THR A 254 -21.95 -8.21 17.26
N GLY A 255 -21.65 -7.89 18.53
CA GLY A 255 -20.54 -8.48 19.28
C GLY A 255 -19.16 -8.02 18.78
N TRP A 256 -19.09 -6.97 17.94
CA TRP A 256 -17.83 -6.46 17.43
C TRP A 256 -17.04 -5.71 18.48
N ASN A 257 -15.77 -6.06 18.64
CA ASN A 257 -14.82 -5.36 19.51
C ASN A 257 -13.59 -4.94 18.66
N GLY A 258 -13.70 -3.79 18.00
CA GLY A 258 -12.66 -3.24 17.15
C GLY A 258 -11.32 -3.00 17.87
N PRO A 259 -11.28 -2.48 19.12
CA PRO A 259 -10.03 -2.34 19.87
C PRO A 259 -9.31 -3.66 20.16
N GLU A 260 -10.05 -4.74 20.39
CA GLU A 260 -9.47 -6.03 20.74
C GLU A 260 -9.05 -6.85 19.51
N TYR A 261 -9.76 -6.71 18.39
CA TYR A 261 -9.51 -7.51 17.21
C TYR A 261 -8.07 -7.38 16.67
N PRO A 262 -7.50 -6.17 16.48
CA PRO A 262 -6.12 -6.04 16.02
C PRO A 262 -5.10 -6.64 16.98
N ARG A 263 -5.35 -6.60 18.27
CA ARG A 263 -4.44 -7.16 19.28
C ARG A 263 -4.31 -8.68 19.18
N ARG A 264 -5.36 -9.36 18.69
CA ARG A 264 -5.41 -10.82 18.63
C ARG A 264 -5.17 -11.38 17.23
N HIS A 265 -5.70 -10.70 16.22
CA HIS A 265 -5.87 -11.27 14.89
C HIS A 265 -5.11 -10.54 13.79
N VAL A 266 -4.45 -9.43 14.09
CA VAL A 266 -3.74 -8.65 13.08
C VAL A 266 -2.23 -8.69 13.32
N HIS A 267 -1.51 -9.17 12.30
CA HIS A 267 -0.06 -9.10 12.25
C HIS A 267 0.34 -7.65 11.91
N LEU A 268 0.80 -6.91 12.91
CA LEU A 268 1.13 -5.49 12.78
C LEU A 268 2.61 -5.32 12.41
N LEU A 269 2.88 -4.55 11.37
CA LEU A 269 4.24 -4.15 10.99
C LEU A 269 4.43 -2.64 11.10
N ASP A 270 5.62 -2.22 11.39
CA ASP A 270 5.99 -0.80 11.43
C ASP A 270 6.03 -0.22 10.01
N SER A 271 5.24 0.83 9.76
CA SER A 271 5.20 1.48 8.45
C SER A 271 6.52 2.16 8.10
N ILE A 272 7.24 2.70 9.08
CA ILE A 272 8.53 3.34 8.84
C ILE A 272 9.52 2.30 8.37
N ASP A 273 9.68 1.23 9.12
CA ASP A 273 10.68 0.21 8.82
C ASP A 273 10.36 -0.57 7.53
N GLU A 274 9.08 -0.84 7.28
CA GLU A 274 8.69 -1.73 6.18
C GLU A 274 8.37 -1.01 4.87
N LEU A 275 7.94 0.25 4.90
CA LEU A 275 7.48 0.94 3.70
C LEU A 275 7.93 2.39 3.55
N TRP A 276 8.11 3.10 4.65
CA TRP A 276 8.18 4.57 4.61
C TRP A 276 9.57 5.15 4.83
N LYS A 277 10.54 4.36 5.29
CA LYS A 277 11.89 4.85 5.63
C LYS A 277 12.55 5.62 4.49
N SER A 278 12.42 5.14 3.28
CA SER A 278 12.95 5.82 2.10
C SER A 278 12.33 7.21 1.86
N HIS A 279 11.07 7.41 2.24
CA HIS A 279 10.40 8.72 2.15
C HIS A 279 10.85 9.72 3.21
N GLU A 280 11.34 9.23 4.36
CA GLU A 280 11.94 10.07 5.40
C GLU A 280 13.35 10.53 5.02
N MET A 281 14.08 9.69 4.29
CA MET A 281 15.46 9.98 3.91
C MET A 281 15.57 11.07 2.86
N LEU A 282 14.63 11.11 1.89
CA LEU A 282 14.68 12.01 0.73
C LEU A 282 13.29 12.51 0.33
N LEU A 283 13.24 13.77 -0.12
CA LEU A 283 12.08 14.31 -0.81
C LEU A 283 11.93 13.65 -2.19
N GLN A 284 10.69 13.58 -2.70
CA GLN A 284 10.38 12.92 -3.97
C GLN A 284 11.23 13.41 -5.14
N ASP A 285 11.53 14.72 -5.17
CA ASP A 285 12.29 15.35 -6.25
C ASP A 285 13.78 15.02 -6.20
N GLU A 286 14.29 14.57 -5.05
CA GLU A 286 15.70 14.23 -4.83
C GLU A 286 16.01 12.78 -5.16
N VAL A 287 15.00 11.89 -5.11
CA VAL A 287 15.18 10.45 -5.30
C VAL A 287 15.73 10.13 -6.67
N PHE A 288 15.13 10.68 -7.73
CA PHE A 288 15.57 10.40 -9.08
C PHE A 288 16.99 10.92 -9.40
N PRO A 289 17.36 12.18 -9.06
CA PRO A 289 18.74 12.65 -9.18
C PRO A 289 19.75 11.78 -8.43
N LEU A 290 19.40 11.28 -7.25
CA LEU A 290 20.25 10.38 -6.48
C LEU A 290 20.43 9.03 -7.17
N LEU A 291 19.34 8.39 -7.55
CA LEU A 291 19.37 7.07 -8.20
C LEU A 291 19.91 7.10 -9.64
N SER A 292 19.99 8.29 -10.26
CA SER A 292 20.65 8.48 -11.56
C SER A 292 22.17 8.62 -11.50
N LEU A 293 22.76 8.65 -10.30
CA LEU A 293 24.21 8.66 -10.13
C LEU A 293 24.80 7.35 -10.69
N PRO A 294 26.05 7.40 -11.24
CA PRO A 294 26.78 6.19 -11.57
C PRO A 294 26.89 5.27 -10.36
N PHE A 295 26.70 3.98 -10.58
CA PHE A 295 26.88 2.96 -9.54
C PHE A 295 28.37 2.72 -9.31
N LEU A 296 28.92 3.28 -8.28
CA LEU A 296 30.34 3.22 -7.92
C LEU A 296 30.49 2.74 -6.46
N PRO A 297 30.26 1.44 -6.20
CA PRO A 297 30.28 0.88 -4.86
C PRO A 297 31.63 1.07 -4.14
N GLU A 298 32.73 1.14 -4.88
CA GLU A 298 34.08 1.40 -4.36
C GLU A 298 34.25 2.82 -3.77
N HIS A 299 33.34 3.73 -4.11
CA HIS A 299 33.36 5.12 -3.63
C HIS A 299 32.36 5.40 -2.50
N ILE A 300 31.66 4.39 -1.99
CA ILE A 300 30.64 4.60 -0.91
C ILE A 300 31.26 5.26 0.31
N GLU A 301 32.46 4.86 0.73
CA GLU A 301 33.13 5.40 1.92
C GLU A 301 33.77 6.76 1.71
N THR A 302 34.03 7.15 0.47
CA THR A 302 34.78 8.38 0.14
C THR A 302 33.93 9.48 -0.47
N ASN A 303 32.75 9.14 -0.98
CA ASN A 303 31.84 10.08 -1.63
C ASN A 303 30.47 10.10 -0.91
N PRO A 304 30.11 11.19 -0.23
CA PRO A 304 28.86 11.29 0.52
C PRO A 304 27.60 11.01 -0.32
N ARG A 305 27.59 11.38 -1.59
CA ARG A 305 26.43 11.11 -2.47
C ARG A 305 26.31 9.62 -2.81
N GLN A 306 27.41 8.91 -3.00
CA GLN A 306 27.42 7.46 -3.19
C GLN A 306 26.95 6.75 -1.92
N LYS A 307 27.39 7.22 -0.74
CA LYS A 307 26.91 6.72 0.54
C LYS A 307 25.41 6.92 0.70
N THR A 308 24.90 8.11 0.43
CA THR A 308 23.45 8.39 0.50
C THR A 308 22.66 7.49 -0.46
N ALA A 309 23.15 7.25 -1.68
CA ALA A 309 22.50 6.37 -2.63
C ALA A 309 22.47 4.91 -2.15
N ALA A 310 23.58 4.43 -1.59
CA ALA A 310 23.69 3.09 -1.01
C ALA A 310 22.75 2.92 0.19
N ASP A 311 22.73 3.88 1.09
CA ASP A 311 21.86 3.90 2.27
C ASP A 311 20.38 3.93 1.84
N TYR A 312 20.04 4.76 0.85
CA TYR A 312 18.68 4.81 0.30
C TYR A 312 18.25 3.45 -0.26
N VAL A 313 19.04 2.85 -1.14
CA VAL A 313 18.75 1.53 -1.72
C VAL A 313 18.63 0.45 -0.64
N GLY A 314 19.49 0.51 0.40
CA GLY A 314 19.43 -0.42 1.52
C GLY A 314 18.16 -0.30 2.37
N HIS A 315 17.49 0.84 2.32
CA HIS A 315 16.26 1.13 3.08
C HIS A 315 14.98 1.14 2.23
N VAL A 316 15.07 0.93 0.91
CA VAL A 316 13.88 0.75 0.07
C VAL A 316 13.29 -0.64 0.34
N PRO A 317 12.30 -0.79 1.20
CA PRO A 317 11.70 -2.11 1.40
C PRO A 317 10.58 -2.34 0.42
N ALA A 318 9.78 -1.32 0.12
CA ALA A 318 8.60 -1.54 -0.66
C ALA A 318 8.07 -0.31 -1.40
N ASN A 319 8.37 0.92 -1.03
CA ASN A 319 7.78 2.09 -1.68
C ASN A 319 8.85 3.08 -2.13
N CYS A 320 8.81 3.47 -3.42
CA CYS A 320 9.72 4.45 -3.99
C CYS A 320 8.95 5.56 -4.70
N ALA A 321 9.29 6.81 -4.40
CA ALA A 321 8.65 7.99 -4.97
C ALA A 321 8.90 8.19 -6.48
N MET A 322 9.69 7.34 -7.11
CA MET A 322 10.00 7.42 -8.55
C MET A 322 8.83 7.16 -9.49
N ALA A 323 7.70 6.70 -8.97
CA ALA A 323 6.48 6.49 -9.76
C ALA A 323 6.02 7.73 -10.55
N LYS A 324 6.41 8.93 -10.14
CA LYS A 324 6.11 10.19 -10.84
C LYS A 324 7.07 10.54 -11.96
N HIS A 325 8.22 9.86 -12.09
CA HIS A 325 9.20 10.21 -13.13
C HIS A 325 8.70 9.87 -14.52
N LYS A 326 8.82 10.81 -15.45
CA LYS A 326 8.28 10.68 -16.82
C LYS A 326 9.20 9.93 -17.78
N ASN A 327 10.47 9.75 -17.44
CA ASN A 327 11.43 9.10 -18.33
C ASN A 327 11.29 7.58 -18.25
N ALA A 328 10.96 6.97 -19.38
CA ALA A 328 10.62 5.55 -19.47
C ALA A 328 11.75 4.61 -18.98
N ASP A 329 12.98 4.93 -19.30
CA ASP A 329 14.12 4.01 -19.11
C ASP A 329 15.03 4.45 -17.96
N ALA A 330 14.55 5.39 -17.14
CA ALA A 330 15.39 6.00 -16.12
C ALA A 330 15.90 5.01 -15.08
N ASP A 331 15.14 3.98 -14.78
CA ASP A 331 15.46 2.98 -13.76
C ASP A 331 16.14 1.71 -14.31
N ILE A 332 16.30 1.61 -15.62
CA ILE A 332 17.01 0.51 -16.29
C ILE A 332 18.22 0.97 -17.09
N LYS A 333 18.56 2.26 -17.03
CA LYS A 333 19.79 2.78 -17.65
C LYS A 333 20.99 2.14 -16.98
N LYS A 334 21.87 1.53 -17.81
CA LYS A 334 23.05 0.80 -17.33
C LYS A 334 24.00 1.66 -16.51
N GLY A 335 24.53 1.07 -15.45
CA GLY A 335 25.61 1.62 -14.64
C GLY A 335 25.17 2.72 -13.68
N ILE A 336 23.88 2.80 -13.32
CA ILE A 336 23.38 3.75 -12.32
C ILE A 336 22.75 3.02 -11.12
N TRP A 337 22.55 3.74 -10.02
CA TRP A 337 21.95 3.19 -8.81
C TRP A 337 20.52 2.68 -9.00
N ALA A 338 19.75 3.27 -9.89
CA ALA A 338 18.38 2.79 -10.17
C ALA A 338 18.39 1.40 -10.84
N GLU A 339 19.31 1.14 -11.76
CA GLU A 339 19.49 -0.21 -12.33
C GLU A 339 19.89 -1.22 -11.25
N TYR A 340 20.87 -0.85 -10.41
CA TYR A 340 21.28 -1.70 -9.29
C TYR A 340 20.10 -2.01 -8.34
N LEU A 341 19.28 -1.01 -8.00
CA LEU A 341 18.07 -1.19 -7.21
C LEU A 341 17.13 -2.23 -7.84
N ARG A 342 16.87 -2.13 -9.15
CA ARG A 342 16.04 -3.09 -9.89
C ARG A 342 16.64 -4.49 -9.90
N TRP A 343 17.92 -4.58 -10.16
CA TRP A 343 18.63 -5.86 -10.12
C TRP A 343 18.61 -6.46 -8.72
N ALA A 344 18.93 -5.69 -7.71
CA ALA A 344 18.96 -6.12 -6.32
C ALA A 344 17.58 -6.58 -5.81
N SER A 345 16.50 -5.92 -6.25
CA SER A 345 15.13 -6.32 -5.87
C SER A 345 14.76 -7.74 -6.34
N ILE A 346 15.45 -8.26 -7.34
CA ILE A 346 15.20 -9.60 -7.90
C ILE A 346 16.21 -10.61 -7.36
N PHE A 347 17.48 -10.24 -7.25
CA PHE A 347 18.59 -11.19 -7.03
C PHE A 347 19.22 -11.12 -5.64
N CYS A 348 18.94 -10.07 -4.86
CA CYS A 348 19.46 -9.92 -3.51
C CYS A 348 18.34 -10.07 -2.48
N ASP A 349 18.63 -10.79 -1.41
CA ASP A 349 17.78 -10.82 -0.24
C ASP A 349 18.19 -9.71 0.73
N GLN A 350 17.20 -9.03 1.29
CA GLN A 350 17.49 -8.13 2.40
C GLN A 350 17.94 -8.94 3.60
N THR A 351 19.06 -8.54 4.20
CA THR A 351 19.58 -9.14 5.44
C THR A 351 18.77 -8.75 6.68
N ARG A 352 17.71 -7.98 6.51
CA ARG A 352 16.78 -7.67 7.61
C ARG A 352 16.25 -8.96 8.22
N ALA A 353 16.26 -9.02 9.54
CA ALA A 353 15.47 -10.00 10.26
C ALA A 353 14.01 -9.93 9.76
N LYS A 354 13.34 -11.09 9.72
CA LYS A 354 11.88 -11.18 9.45
C LYS A 354 11.18 -10.00 10.10
N GLY A 355 10.24 -9.38 9.39
CA GLY A 355 9.47 -8.25 9.89
C GLY A 355 9.02 -8.54 11.31
N LYS A 356 9.45 -7.74 12.26
CA LYS A 356 8.99 -7.90 13.62
C LYS A 356 7.52 -7.59 13.61
N CYS A 357 6.70 -8.58 13.95
CA CYS A 357 5.36 -8.29 14.43
C CYS A 357 5.52 -7.30 15.58
N LEU A 358 4.94 -6.12 15.43
CA LEU A 358 4.92 -5.17 16.54
C LEU A 358 4.27 -5.89 17.72
N PRO A 359 4.89 -5.89 18.90
CA PRO A 359 4.18 -6.32 20.10
C PRO A 359 2.88 -5.52 20.07
N SER A 360 1.74 -6.23 20.26
CA SER A 360 0.39 -5.67 20.20
C SER A 360 0.47 -4.20 20.60
N LEU A 361 0.20 -3.31 19.65
CA LEU A 361 0.36 -1.90 19.91
C LEU A 361 -0.22 -1.67 21.29
N LYS A 362 0.58 -1.20 22.21
CA LYS A 362 0.09 -0.44 23.33
C LYS A 362 -0.45 0.84 22.70
N LEU A 363 -1.61 0.71 22.08
CA LEU A 363 -2.53 1.80 21.81
C LEU A 363 -2.70 2.39 23.20
N GLY A 364 -2.14 3.58 23.42
CA GLY A 364 -1.86 4.16 24.71
C GLY A 364 -2.89 3.73 25.75
N ASP A 365 -2.46 3.01 26.77
CA ASP A 365 -3.32 2.35 27.76
C ASP A 365 -4.29 3.32 28.48
N GLU A 366 -4.19 4.62 28.22
CA GLU A 366 -4.86 5.66 28.99
C GLU A 366 -5.85 6.54 28.24
N GLN A 367 -5.95 6.46 26.90
CA GLN A 367 -6.81 7.40 26.13
C GLN A 367 -7.46 6.80 24.88
N ASP A 368 -7.62 5.49 24.76
CA ASP A 368 -8.59 4.96 23.83
C ASP A 368 -9.97 5.37 24.31
N GLU A 369 -10.37 6.60 23.99
CA GLU A 369 -11.79 6.93 23.95
C GLU A 369 -12.41 5.88 23.04
N ILE A 370 -12.99 4.86 23.67
CA ILE A 370 -13.85 3.90 23.01
C ILE A 370 -14.92 4.77 22.38
N ILE A 371 -14.83 4.98 21.07
CA ILE A 371 -15.88 5.63 20.31
C ILE A 371 -17.04 4.66 20.39
N ASN A 372 -17.95 4.92 21.35
CA ASN A 372 -19.15 4.14 21.52
C ASN A 372 -19.95 4.23 20.21
N ALA A 373 -20.67 3.17 19.89
CA ALA A 373 -21.60 3.15 18.74
C ALA A 373 -22.57 4.36 18.74
N GLU A 374 -22.80 4.96 19.90
CA GLU A 374 -23.63 6.16 20.09
C GLU A 374 -23.03 7.43 19.46
N LEU A 375 -21.70 7.53 19.31
CA LEU A 375 -21.04 8.68 18.66
C LEU A 375 -20.90 8.51 17.15
N LEU A 376 -21.05 7.31 16.66
CA LEU A 376 -20.96 6.97 15.24
C LEU A 376 -22.28 6.34 14.83
N GLU A 377 -22.91 6.86 13.78
CA GLU A 377 -24.16 6.28 13.27
C GLU A 377 -23.98 4.80 12.92
N PRO A 378 -24.99 3.94 13.17
CA PRO A 378 -24.95 2.53 12.79
C PRO A 378 -24.77 2.40 11.28
N ILE A 379 -24.07 1.36 10.87
CA ILE A 379 -23.95 0.97 9.45
C ILE A 379 -25.21 0.23 9.04
#